data_7f15aadb0700a986b126ec3ffc10ff87
#
_entry.id   7f15aadb0700a986b126ec3ffc10ff87
#
_cell.length_a   1.000
_cell.length_b   1.000
_cell.length_c   1.000
_cell.angle_alpha   90.00
_cell.angle_beta   90.00
_cell.angle_gamma   90.00
#
_symmetry.space_group_name_H-M   'P 1'
#
loop_
_entity.id
_entity.type
_entity.pdbx_description
1 polymer ?
#
loop_
_entity_poly.entity_id
_entity_poly.type
_entity_poly.pdbx_seq_one_letter_code
_entity_poly.pdbx_strand_id
1 'polypeptide(L)'
;EYNPSYFEEIWSDEFSLQENRDEDTKTRQRTDPFPREDFDPVQVEPELYEDIGRYQTVLDRVRRDREIVNELKGLYDDKCQVCGTTLLRNDGTRYSEVHHIVPLGEPHSGPDKRSNMLVLCPNHHTDFDNGVVSVSPESLELEHTHTSALSDRQLAVDSDHHISTELLRYHNEKIVGEQ
;
A
#
# COMPACT_ATOMS: atom_id res chain seq x y z
N GLU A 1 19.02 0.72 -19.92
CA GLU A 1 18.48 1.56 -21.01
C GLU A 1 17.13 0.99 -21.42
N TYR A 2 16.07 1.80 -21.20
CA TYR A 2 14.71 1.48 -21.59
C TYR A 2 14.61 1.54 -23.12
N ASN A 3 14.25 0.42 -23.76
CA ASN A 3 14.06 0.39 -25.21
C ASN A 3 12.57 0.53 -25.53
N PRO A 4 12.11 1.71 -26.01
CA PRO A 4 10.69 1.95 -26.31
C PRO A 4 10.16 1.15 -27.50
N SER A 5 11.01 0.65 -28.39
CA SER A 5 10.59 -0.07 -29.58
C SER A 5 10.03 -1.48 -29.33
N TYR A 6 10.23 -2.03 -28.12
CA TYR A 6 9.69 -3.36 -27.76
C TYR A 6 8.17 -3.32 -27.51
N PHE A 7 7.62 -2.16 -27.19
CA PHE A 7 6.17 -2.00 -26.95
C PHE A 7 5.36 -1.71 -28.22
N GLU A 8 5.99 -1.14 -29.25
CA GLU A 8 5.29 -0.82 -30.50
C GLU A 8 5.07 -2.07 -31.39
N GLU A 9 5.92 -3.08 -31.30
CA GLU A 9 5.78 -4.32 -32.07
C GLU A 9 4.66 -5.26 -31.57
N ILE A 10 4.29 -5.19 -30.30
CA ILE A 10 3.27 -6.09 -29.71
C ILE A 10 1.84 -5.52 -29.89
N TRP A 11 1.69 -4.21 -30.12
CA TRP A 11 0.37 -3.58 -30.17
C TRP A 11 -0.10 -3.18 -31.58
N SER A 12 0.73 -3.38 -32.60
CA SER A 12 0.37 -2.95 -33.97
C SER A 12 -0.50 -3.95 -34.75
N ASP A 13 -0.61 -5.22 -34.32
CA ASP A 13 -1.26 -6.27 -35.13
C ASP A 13 -2.64 -6.76 -34.66
N GLU A 14 -3.17 -6.30 -33.51
CA GLU A 14 -4.46 -6.85 -33.03
C GLU A 14 -5.55 -5.83 -32.64
N PHE A 15 -5.40 -4.54 -32.87
CA PHE A 15 -6.45 -3.57 -32.61
C PHE A 15 -6.78 -2.70 -33.83
N SER A 16 -7.30 -3.30 -34.90
CA SER A 16 -8.15 -2.57 -35.84
C SER A 16 -9.52 -2.39 -35.21
N LEU A 17 -9.70 -1.29 -34.49
CA LEU A 17 -11.02 -0.85 -34.04
C LEU A 17 -11.87 -0.53 -35.25
N GLN A 18 -12.76 -1.44 -35.61
CA GLN A 18 -13.91 -1.10 -36.44
C GLN A 18 -14.74 -0.05 -35.69
N GLU A 19 -14.71 1.17 -36.19
CA GLU A 19 -15.65 2.23 -35.81
C GLU A 19 -17.06 1.82 -36.25
N ASN A 20 -17.80 1.17 -35.36
CA ASN A 20 -19.27 1.16 -35.46
C ASN A 20 -19.78 2.23 -34.50
N ARG A 21 -19.99 3.43 -35.07
CA ARG A 21 -20.87 4.44 -34.50
C ARG A 21 -22.30 3.95 -34.66
N ASP A 22 -22.83 3.31 -33.65
CA ASP A 22 -24.29 3.23 -33.48
C ASP A 22 -24.65 4.09 -32.26
N GLU A 23 -25.36 5.16 -32.58
CA GLU A 23 -26.08 6.03 -31.67
C GLU A 23 -27.12 5.19 -30.89
N ASP A 24 -26.81 4.85 -29.65
CA ASP A 24 -27.83 4.62 -28.64
C ASP A 24 -27.25 4.95 -27.25
N THR A 25 -27.25 6.26 -26.95
CA THR A 25 -26.96 6.80 -25.63
C THR A 25 -28.11 6.46 -24.68
N LYS A 26 -28.31 5.19 -24.36
CA LYS A 26 -29.05 4.83 -23.15
C LYS A 26 -28.14 4.92 -21.95
N THR A 27 -28.26 6.05 -21.27
CA THR A 27 -27.80 6.26 -19.90
C THR A 27 -28.15 5.02 -19.07
N ARG A 28 -27.21 4.08 -18.92
CA ARG A 28 -27.30 3.04 -17.90
C ARG A 28 -27.19 3.75 -16.56
N GLN A 29 -28.33 4.09 -15.97
CA GLN A 29 -28.42 4.42 -14.56
C GLN A 29 -27.81 3.23 -13.80
N ARG A 30 -26.68 3.48 -13.17
CA ARG A 30 -26.09 2.56 -12.19
C ARG A 30 -27.11 2.47 -11.06
N THR A 31 -27.93 1.44 -11.08
CA THR A 31 -28.78 1.11 -9.93
C THR A 31 -27.83 0.71 -8.80
N ASP A 32 -27.83 1.50 -7.74
CA ASP A 32 -27.14 1.17 -6.49
C ASP A 32 -27.69 -0.19 -6.03
N PRO A 33 -26.85 -1.23 -5.87
CA PRO A 33 -27.32 -2.56 -5.45
C PRO A 33 -27.89 -2.55 -4.01
N PHE A 34 -27.80 -1.42 -3.30
CA PHE A 34 -28.37 -1.19 -1.98
C PHE A 34 -29.20 0.09 -1.99
N PRO A 35 -30.53 0.04 -2.35
CA PRO A 35 -31.38 1.19 -2.26
C PRO A 35 -31.46 1.66 -0.80
N ARG A 36 -31.12 2.93 -0.58
CA ARG A 36 -31.08 3.56 0.76
C ARG A 36 -32.47 3.86 1.34
N GLU A 37 -33.54 3.52 0.61
CA GLU A 37 -34.90 3.93 0.97
C GLU A 37 -35.60 3.00 1.97
N ASP A 38 -35.02 1.80 2.26
CA ASP A 38 -35.61 0.82 3.18
C ASP A 38 -34.75 0.55 4.43
N PHE A 39 -33.85 1.46 4.80
CA PHE A 39 -33.14 1.33 6.06
C PHE A 39 -34.02 1.87 7.20
N ASP A 40 -34.94 1.03 7.67
CA ASP A 40 -35.57 1.23 8.97
C ASP A 40 -34.48 1.14 10.03
N PRO A 41 -34.30 2.15 10.89
CA PRO A 41 -33.33 2.05 11.97
C PRO A 41 -33.74 0.85 12.84
N VAL A 42 -33.00 -0.24 12.71
CA VAL A 42 -33.16 -1.41 13.56
C VAL A 42 -33.23 -0.93 15.00
N GLN A 43 -34.34 -1.22 15.67
CA GLN A 43 -34.45 -1.05 17.12
C GLN A 43 -33.42 -1.98 17.75
N VAL A 44 -32.30 -1.38 18.12
CA VAL A 44 -31.16 -2.10 18.70
C VAL A 44 -31.51 -2.46 20.13
N GLU A 45 -31.66 -3.75 20.40
CA GLU A 45 -31.91 -4.27 21.75
C GLU A 45 -30.78 -3.86 22.71
N PRO A 46 -31.07 -3.59 24.00
CA PRO A 46 -30.09 -3.09 24.97
C PRO A 46 -28.82 -3.94 25.13
N GLU A 47 -28.88 -5.21 24.79
CA GLU A 47 -27.72 -6.14 24.81
C GLU A 47 -26.64 -5.81 23.77
N LEU A 48 -26.96 -5.00 22.78
CA LEU A 48 -26.02 -4.51 21.76
C LEU A 48 -25.15 -3.33 22.22
N TYR A 49 -25.45 -2.71 23.36
CA TYR A 49 -24.71 -1.55 23.86
C TYR A 49 -23.26 -1.87 24.28
N GLU A 50 -22.98 -3.11 24.71
CA GLU A 50 -21.59 -3.55 24.99
C GLU A 50 -20.77 -3.68 23.69
N ASP A 51 -21.41 -4.04 22.58
CA ASP A 51 -20.76 -4.09 21.28
C ASP A 51 -20.51 -2.71 20.65
N ILE A 52 -21.35 -1.71 20.97
CA ILE A 52 -21.17 -0.32 20.48
C ILE A 52 -19.84 0.25 20.97
N GLY A 53 -19.49 0.01 22.24
CA GLY A 53 -18.20 0.43 22.80
C GLY A 53 -17.01 -0.20 22.08
N ARG A 54 -17.10 -1.47 21.71
CA ARG A 54 -16.08 -2.17 20.89
C ARG A 54 -16.04 -1.62 19.46
N TYR A 55 -17.20 -1.38 18.85
CA TYR A 55 -17.29 -0.78 17.50
C TYR A 55 -16.67 0.62 17.47
N GLN A 56 -16.98 1.46 18.47
CA GLN A 56 -16.42 2.80 18.58
C GLN A 56 -14.90 2.75 18.71
N THR A 57 -14.38 1.84 19.54
CA THR A 57 -12.93 1.65 19.72
C THR A 57 -12.25 1.19 18.42
N VAL A 58 -12.88 0.28 17.67
CA VAL A 58 -12.37 -0.18 16.38
C VAL A 58 -12.40 0.96 15.35
N LEU A 59 -13.48 1.71 15.27
CA LEU A 59 -13.61 2.86 14.37
C LEU A 59 -12.58 3.95 14.67
N ASP A 60 -12.36 4.27 15.95
CA ASP A 60 -11.38 5.27 16.39
C ASP A 60 -9.94 4.78 16.11
N ARG A 61 -9.67 3.48 16.20
CA ARG A 61 -8.41 2.87 15.80
C ARG A 61 -8.20 3.01 14.28
N VAL A 62 -9.14 2.56 13.48
CA VAL A 62 -9.08 2.65 12.01
C VAL A 62 -8.91 4.09 11.53
N ARG A 63 -9.51 5.07 12.23
CA ARG A 63 -9.38 6.48 11.89
C ARG A 63 -7.98 7.01 12.20
N ARG A 64 -7.40 6.68 13.35
CA ARG A 64 -6.01 7.04 13.70
C ARG A 64 -5.01 6.40 12.75
N ASP A 65 -5.20 5.13 12.40
CA ASP A 65 -4.34 4.42 11.46
C ASP A 65 -4.32 5.12 10.10
N ARG A 66 -5.48 5.61 9.63
CA ARG A 66 -5.58 6.39 8.38
C ARG A 66 -4.87 7.75 8.47
N GLU A 67 -4.93 8.41 9.60
CA GLU A 67 -4.24 9.69 9.82
C GLU A 67 -2.73 9.50 9.73
N ILE A 68 -2.17 8.52 10.43
CA ILE A 68 -0.74 8.16 10.38
C ILE A 68 -0.30 7.80 8.94
N VAL A 69 -1.09 6.98 8.26
CA VAL A 69 -0.82 6.60 6.86
C VAL A 69 -0.80 7.81 5.94
N ASN A 70 -1.77 8.71 6.07
CA ASN A 70 -1.86 9.92 5.24
C ASN A 70 -0.72 10.89 5.53
N GLU A 71 -0.34 11.06 6.80
CA GLU A 71 0.82 11.88 7.20
C GLU A 71 2.11 11.34 6.59
N LEU A 72 2.36 10.03 6.69
CA LEU A 72 3.55 9.40 6.09
C LEU A 72 3.57 9.56 4.58
N LYS A 73 2.47 9.28 3.90
CA LYS A 73 2.38 9.48 2.44
C LYS A 73 2.63 10.92 2.04
N GLY A 74 2.10 11.87 2.81
CA GLY A 74 2.35 13.30 2.62
C GLY A 74 3.82 13.67 2.80
N LEU A 75 4.47 13.14 3.86
CA LEU A 75 5.88 13.38 4.15
C LEU A 75 6.79 12.96 2.98
N TYR A 76 6.52 11.81 2.37
CA TYR A 76 7.28 11.28 1.23
C TYR A 76 6.74 11.72 -0.13
N ASP A 77 5.68 12.55 -0.19
CA ASP A 77 5.06 12.95 -1.45
C ASP A 77 4.64 11.74 -2.31
N ASP A 78 4.13 10.69 -1.66
CA ASP A 78 3.80 9.39 -2.26
C ASP A 78 4.96 8.72 -3.03
N LYS A 79 6.20 9.06 -2.73
CA LYS A 79 7.38 8.43 -3.34
C LYS A 79 7.80 7.21 -2.55
N CYS A 80 8.13 6.15 -3.27
CA CYS A 80 8.68 4.92 -2.69
C CYS A 80 10.04 5.19 -2.03
N GLN A 81 10.20 4.82 -0.77
CA GLN A 81 11.47 5.01 -0.02
C GLN A 81 12.63 4.16 -0.58
N VAL A 82 12.35 3.10 -1.36
CA VAL A 82 13.36 2.24 -1.98
C VAL A 82 13.81 2.79 -3.33
N CYS A 83 12.89 3.15 -4.22
CA CYS A 83 13.23 3.53 -5.61
C CYS A 83 12.93 4.98 -5.98
N GLY A 84 12.26 5.73 -5.12
CA GLY A 84 11.86 7.12 -5.39
C GLY A 84 10.71 7.27 -6.40
N THR A 85 10.19 6.17 -6.94
CA THR A 85 9.09 6.20 -7.93
C THR A 85 7.76 6.46 -7.23
N THR A 86 6.89 7.22 -7.89
CA THR A 86 5.47 7.34 -7.54
C THR A 86 4.61 6.87 -8.71
N LEU A 87 3.46 6.28 -8.41
CA LEU A 87 2.46 5.94 -9.41
C LEU A 87 1.42 7.06 -9.52
N LEU A 88 0.86 7.23 -10.71
CA LEU A 88 -0.23 8.17 -10.94
C LEU A 88 -1.52 7.41 -11.18
N ARG A 89 -2.60 7.87 -10.55
CA ARG A 89 -3.95 7.43 -10.86
C ARG A 89 -4.49 8.17 -12.08
N ASN A 90 -5.61 7.69 -12.61
CA ASN A 90 -6.25 8.30 -13.77
C ASN A 90 -6.65 9.78 -13.59
N ASP A 91 -6.90 10.19 -12.35
CA ASP A 91 -7.21 11.58 -11.98
C ASP A 91 -5.97 12.45 -11.75
N GLY A 92 -4.76 11.91 -11.99
CA GLY A 92 -3.48 12.59 -11.77
C GLY A 92 -3.01 12.59 -10.31
N THR A 93 -3.77 12.03 -9.37
CA THR A 93 -3.31 11.90 -7.99
C THR A 93 -2.22 10.84 -7.87
N ARG A 94 -1.34 11.03 -6.90
CA ARG A 94 -0.25 10.10 -6.60
C ARG A 94 -0.74 8.91 -5.80
N TYR A 95 -0.04 7.80 -5.94
CA TYR A 95 -0.34 6.56 -5.24
C TYR A 95 0.92 5.90 -4.71
N SER A 96 0.88 5.54 -3.45
CA SER A 96 1.83 4.69 -2.77
C SER A 96 1.10 3.78 -1.77
N GLU A 97 1.80 2.87 -1.16
CA GLU A 97 1.30 1.99 -0.12
C GLU A 97 2.12 2.20 1.16
N VAL A 98 1.53 1.95 2.32
CA VAL A 98 2.25 1.92 3.58
C VAL A 98 2.36 0.47 4.02
N HIS A 99 3.60 0.01 4.17
CA HIS A 99 3.97 -1.33 4.58
C HIS A 99 4.43 -1.33 6.03
N HIS A 100 4.05 -2.34 6.81
CA HIS A 100 4.60 -2.57 8.15
C HIS A 100 5.84 -3.46 8.06
N ILE A 101 6.98 -2.95 8.54
CA ILE A 101 8.27 -3.67 8.58
C ILE A 101 8.11 -5.02 9.29
N VAL A 102 7.42 -5.01 10.44
CA VAL A 102 6.97 -6.22 11.13
C VAL A 102 5.46 -6.29 11.05
N PRO A 103 4.89 -7.35 10.44
CA PRO A 103 3.44 -7.48 10.26
C PRO A 103 2.67 -7.38 11.58
N LEU A 104 1.49 -6.75 11.55
CA LEU A 104 0.63 -6.60 12.73
C LEU A 104 0.02 -7.90 13.20
N GLY A 105 -0.20 -8.85 12.27
CA GLY A 105 -0.83 -10.14 12.55
C GLY A 105 0.12 -11.16 13.17
N GLU A 106 -0.48 -12.22 13.72
CA GLU A 106 0.27 -13.41 14.15
C GLU A 106 0.99 -14.07 12.96
N PRO A 107 2.18 -14.65 13.17
CA PRO A 107 2.87 -14.83 14.47
C PRO A 107 3.72 -13.62 14.92
N HIS A 108 3.82 -12.54 14.13
CA HIS A 108 4.80 -11.47 14.35
C HIS A 108 4.34 -10.40 15.35
N SER A 109 3.04 -10.06 15.37
CA SER A 109 2.42 -9.09 16.28
C SER A 109 3.16 -7.75 16.38
N GLY A 110 3.57 -7.19 15.23
CA GLY A 110 4.30 -5.93 15.15
C GLY A 110 3.48 -4.74 15.69
N PRO A 111 4.14 -3.65 16.11
CA PRO A 111 3.45 -2.47 16.62
C PRO A 111 2.86 -1.63 15.48
N ASP A 112 1.66 -1.11 15.71
CA ASP A 112 1.01 -0.14 14.79
C ASP A 112 1.49 1.28 15.10
N LYS A 113 2.69 1.61 14.61
CA LYS A 113 3.40 2.89 14.85
C LYS A 113 4.18 3.32 13.62
N ARG A 114 4.36 4.63 13.44
CA ARG A 114 5.16 5.22 12.35
C ARG A 114 6.55 4.58 12.22
N SER A 115 7.20 4.26 13.34
CA SER A 115 8.53 3.64 13.35
C SER A 115 8.56 2.20 12.80
N ASN A 116 7.40 1.59 12.56
CA ASN A 116 7.19 0.28 11.94
C ASN A 116 6.65 0.38 10.51
N MET A 117 6.62 1.56 9.90
CA MET A 117 5.97 1.77 8.61
C MET A 117 6.96 2.28 7.56
N LEU A 118 6.77 1.88 6.30
CA LEU A 118 7.48 2.37 5.13
C LEU A 118 6.48 2.79 4.06
N VAL A 119 6.78 3.85 3.31
CA VAL A 119 6.03 4.27 2.13
C VAL A 119 6.67 3.64 0.89
N LEU A 120 5.95 2.78 0.20
CA LEU A 120 6.48 1.96 -0.88
C LEU A 120 5.59 2.03 -2.14
N CYS A 121 6.15 1.72 -3.29
CA CYS A 121 5.37 1.35 -4.47
C CYS A 121 4.88 -0.11 -4.34
N PRO A 122 3.85 -0.55 -5.07
CA PRO A 122 3.32 -1.91 -4.96
C PRO A 122 4.37 -3.01 -5.17
N ASN A 123 5.34 -2.80 -6.05
CA ASN A 123 6.39 -3.79 -6.30
C ASN A 123 7.26 -4.01 -5.04
N HIS A 124 7.80 -2.93 -4.48
CA HIS A 124 8.62 -3.06 -3.28
C HIS A 124 7.80 -3.43 -2.05
N HIS A 125 6.51 -3.06 -1.97
CA HIS A 125 5.62 -3.57 -0.94
C HIS A 125 5.55 -5.10 -1.00
N THR A 126 5.35 -5.65 -2.19
CA THR A 126 5.33 -7.10 -2.42
C THR A 126 6.69 -7.75 -2.11
N ASP A 127 7.80 -7.10 -2.46
CA ASP A 127 9.15 -7.61 -2.17
C ASP A 127 9.40 -7.72 -0.66
N PHE A 128 8.97 -6.73 0.12
CA PHE A 128 9.03 -6.78 1.58
C PHE A 128 8.11 -7.86 2.17
N ASP A 129 6.88 -7.99 1.69
CA ASP A 129 5.93 -9.02 2.13
C ASP A 129 6.47 -10.44 1.87
N ASN A 130 7.21 -10.61 0.77
CA ASN A 130 7.85 -11.89 0.42
C ASN A 130 9.22 -12.09 1.09
N GLY A 131 9.70 -11.19 1.92
CA GLY A 131 10.98 -11.32 2.61
C GLY A 131 12.19 -11.38 1.69
N VAL A 132 12.13 -10.81 0.48
CA VAL A 132 13.26 -10.82 -0.46
C VAL A 132 14.13 -9.57 -0.38
N VAL A 133 13.71 -8.56 0.41
CA VAL A 133 14.47 -7.32 0.67
C VAL A 133 14.84 -7.23 2.14
N SER A 134 16.12 -7.00 2.42
CA SER A 134 16.63 -6.64 3.74
C SER A 134 17.09 -5.19 3.76
N VAL A 135 17.10 -4.60 4.96
CA VAL A 135 17.57 -3.24 5.21
C VAL A 135 18.57 -3.28 6.36
N SER A 136 19.80 -2.82 6.14
CA SER A 136 20.78 -2.68 7.21
C SER A 136 20.27 -1.72 8.28
N PRO A 137 20.15 -2.14 9.55
CA PRO A 137 19.64 -1.27 10.61
C PRO A 137 20.55 -0.07 10.90
N GLU A 138 21.86 -0.18 10.62
CA GLU A 138 22.86 0.82 10.93
C GLU A 138 23.10 1.80 9.77
N SER A 139 23.17 1.29 8.53
CA SER A 139 23.49 2.08 7.34
C SER A 139 22.29 2.37 6.44
N LEU A 140 21.15 1.71 6.68
CA LEU A 140 19.95 1.74 5.82
C LEU A 140 20.22 1.25 4.39
N GLU A 141 21.34 0.56 4.16
CA GLU A 141 21.62 -0.09 2.87
C GLU A 141 20.62 -1.19 2.60
N LEU A 142 20.22 -1.27 1.33
CA LEU A 142 19.24 -2.22 0.83
C LEU A 142 19.94 -3.40 0.16
N GLU A 143 19.45 -4.60 0.43
CA GLU A 143 19.88 -5.80 -0.24
C GLU A 143 18.65 -6.58 -0.72
N HIS A 144 18.75 -7.20 -1.90
CA HIS A 144 17.71 -8.06 -2.44
C HIS A 144 18.26 -9.46 -2.70
N THR A 145 17.60 -10.49 -2.18
CA THR A 145 18.09 -11.89 -2.18
C THR A 145 18.38 -12.44 -3.58
N HIS A 146 17.63 -12.01 -4.60
CA HIS A 146 17.70 -12.60 -5.94
C HIS A 146 18.27 -11.67 -7.01
N THR A 147 18.55 -10.42 -6.72
CA THR A 147 19.02 -9.44 -7.70
C THR A 147 19.93 -8.40 -7.09
N SER A 148 20.88 -7.89 -7.88
CA SER A 148 21.71 -6.76 -7.48
C SER A 148 21.09 -5.39 -7.77
N ALA A 149 19.80 -5.33 -8.14
CA ALA A 149 19.14 -4.07 -8.52
C ALA A 149 19.06 -3.04 -7.38
N LEU A 150 19.14 -3.50 -6.13
CA LEU A 150 19.16 -2.64 -4.93
C LEU A 150 20.57 -2.47 -4.34
N SER A 151 21.60 -3.12 -4.87
CA SER A 151 22.97 -2.94 -4.43
C SER A 151 23.39 -1.48 -4.53
N ASP A 152 24.11 -0.98 -3.53
CA ASP A 152 24.56 0.41 -3.41
C ASP A 152 23.41 1.44 -3.24
N ARG A 153 22.18 0.99 -2.91
CA ARG A 153 21.06 1.86 -2.56
C ARG A 153 20.85 1.89 -1.06
N GLN A 154 20.38 3.03 -0.59
CA GLN A 154 19.93 3.21 0.79
C GLN A 154 18.44 3.51 0.80
N LEU A 155 17.77 3.04 1.85
CA LEU A 155 16.39 3.41 2.13
C LEU A 155 16.32 4.92 2.38
N ALA A 156 15.51 5.63 1.61
CA ALA A 156 15.30 7.06 1.80
C ALA A 156 14.48 7.29 3.08
N VAL A 157 15.06 7.98 4.06
CA VAL A 157 14.39 8.30 5.34
C VAL A 157 14.43 9.80 5.57
N ASP A 158 13.24 10.38 5.74
CA ASP A 158 13.10 11.79 6.11
C ASP A 158 13.49 12.02 7.57
N SER A 159 14.01 13.20 7.89
CA SER A 159 14.42 13.58 9.26
C SER A 159 13.27 13.51 10.28
N ASP A 160 12.04 13.70 9.82
CA ASP A 160 10.83 13.67 10.64
C ASP A 160 10.21 12.26 10.74
N HIS A 161 10.87 11.26 10.14
CA HIS A 161 10.46 9.87 10.19
C HIS A 161 11.53 8.98 10.83
N HIS A 162 11.33 8.62 12.09
CA HIS A 162 12.20 7.67 12.77
C HIS A 162 11.76 6.23 12.49
N ILE A 163 12.65 5.44 11.88
CA ILE A 163 12.45 3.99 11.67
C ILE A 163 13.17 3.23 12.81
N SER A 164 12.50 2.23 13.40
CA SER A 164 13.08 1.43 14.47
C SER A 164 14.11 0.44 13.92
N THR A 165 15.34 0.56 14.37
CA THR A 165 16.43 -0.38 14.05
C THR A 165 16.17 -1.80 14.57
N GLU A 166 15.41 -1.92 15.67
CA GLU A 166 15.03 -3.21 16.25
C GLU A 166 14.04 -3.94 15.36
N LEU A 167 13.08 -3.20 14.75
CA LEU A 167 12.10 -3.78 13.82
C LEU A 167 12.76 -4.18 12.50
N LEU A 168 13.75 -3.42 12.02
CA LEU A 168 14.55 -3.82 10.86
C LEU A 168 15.35 -5.11 11.13
N ARG A 169 15.98 -5.24 12.31
CA ARG A 169 16.66 -6.49 12.70
C ARG A 169 15.69 -7.66 12.73
N TYR A 170 14.53 -7.47 13.37
CA TYR A 170 13.49 -8.50 13.41
C TYR A 170 13.07 -8.94 12.00
N HIS A 171 12.80 -7.98 11.10
CA HIS A 171 12.43 -8.26 9.72
C HIS A 171 13.50 -9.11 9.02
N ASN A 172 14.77 -8.69 9.11
CA ASN A 172 15.88 -9.39 8.49
C ASN A 172 16.06 -10.82 9.02
N GLU A 173 15.88 -11.03 10.34
CA GLU A 173 16.08 -12.33 10.99
C GLU A 173 14.89 -13.28 10.81
N LYS A 174 13.65 -12.75 10.86
CA LYS A 174 12.43 -13.56 10.96
C LYS A 174 11.61 -13.61 9.69
N ILE A 175 11.74 -12.64 8.81
CA ILE A 175 10.96 -12.57 7.58
C ILE A 175 11.85 -12.90 6.38
N VAL A 176 13.04 -12.31 6.28
CA VAL A 176 14.01 -12.60 5.21
C VAL A 176 14.76 -13.91 5.48
N GLY A 177 15.12 -14.21 6.71
CA GLY A 177 15.98 -15.34 7.08
C GLY A 177 15.28 -16.69 7.26
N GLU A 178 13.94 -16.73 7.31
CA GLU A 178 13.15 -17.97 7.50
C GLU A 178 12.64 -18.61 6.19
N GLN A 179 13.15 -18.20 5.01
CA GLN A 179 12.78 -18.77 3.71
C GLN A 179 13.63 -19.99 3.32
#